data_fd82e44d5f1e4973bef9785058bcd378
#
_entry.id   fd82e44d5f1e4973bef9785058bcd378
#
_cell.length_a   1.000
_cell.length_b   1.000
_cell.length_c   1.000
_cell.angle_alpha   90.00
_cell.angle_beta   90.00
_cell.angle_gamma   90.00
#
_symmetry.space_group_name_H-M   'P 1'
#
loop_
_entity.id
_entity.type
_entity.pdbx_description
1 polymer ?
#
loop_
_entity_poly.entity_id
_entity_poly.type
_entity_poly.pdbx_seq_one_letter_code
_entity_poly.pdbx_strand_id
1 'polypeptide(L)'
;MKLLLTSSGISNKTIAKALRELTGKAPSETKIGFVPIALNVEQGNKDWVVNQFLSLWRNGYNWIDIIDPTAVNVDWRKRLEEVDVIYPSGGNTFHLLDQVRKTGFDKWLKSNLKSKVYVGSNASTILLTPNIGVAGIDKIDPNLPGLTDLTGLGLVDFEIVVHVPSMISQESAEAYAKKSKNKVYIFDDETALKIDGKKIKVVSEGFWKIYK
;
A
#
# COMPACT_ATOMS: atom_id res chain seq x y z
N MET A 1 3.34 -15.24 -1.76
CA MET A 1 3.51 -13.80 -1.95
C MET A 1 4.24 -13.22 -0.75
N LYS A 2 5.01 -12.16 -0.95
CA LYS A 2 5.68 -11.40 0.11
C LYS A 2 5.12 -9.96 0.08
N LEU A 3 4.37 -9.59 1.13
CA LEU A 3 3.72 -8.29 1.22
C LEU A 3 4.07 -7.62 2.54
N LEU A 4 4.26 -6.30 2.49
CA LEU A 4 4.35 -5.43 3.64
C LEU A 4 3.28 -4.33 3.48
N LEU A 5 2.17 -4.47 4.19
CA LEU A 5 1.01 -3.60 4.07
C LEU A 5 1.03 -2.59 5.20
N THR A 6 1.31 -1.34 4.89
CA THR A 6 1.54 -0.26 5.85
C THR A 6 0.46 0.81 5.76
N SER A 7 0.34 1.63 6.79
CA SER A 7 -0.39 2.89 6.76
C SER A 7 0.45 3.96 6.06
N SER A 8 1.61 4.29 6.62
CA SER A 8 2.44 5.43 6.21
C SER A 8 3.80 5.04 5.60
N GLY A 9 3.90 3.84 5.01
CA GLY A 9 5.17 3.36 4.46
C GLY A 9 6.13 2.86 5.55
N ILE A 10 7.42 3.14 5.41
CA ILE A 10 8.45 2.67 6.34
C ILE A 10 8.63 3.70 7.47
N SER A 11 7.66 3.77 8.39
CA SER A 11 7.59 4.81 9.44
C SER A 11 8.56 4.59 10.61
N ASN A 12 8.92 3.33 10.91
CA ASN A 12 9.75 2.99 12.05
C ASN A 12 10.74 1.85 11.76
N LYS A 13 11.61 1.55 12.76
CA LYS A 13 12.66 0.52 12.63
C LYS A 13 12.10 -0.90 12.54
N THR A 14 10.99 -1.18 13.18
CA THR A 14 10.34 -2.50 13.16
C THR A 14 9.78 -2.81 11.77
N ILE A 15 9.16 -1.82 11.12
CA ILE A 15 8.69 -1.94 9.73
C ILE A 15 9.86 -2.04 8.75
N ALA A 16 10.91 -1.22 8.93
CA ALA A 16 12.13 -1.29 8.12
C ALA A 16 12.80 -2.68 8.21
N LYS A 17 12.89 -3.25 9.41
CA LYS A 17 13.38 -4.62 9.62
C LYS A 17 12.51 -5.65 8.89
N ALA A 18 11.19 -5.50 8.93
CA ALA A 18 10.26 -6.40 8.23
C ALA A 18 10.47 -6.37 6.71
N LEU A 19 10.70 -5.18 6.11
CA LEU A 19 11.03 -5.07 4.68
C LEU A 19 12.33 -5.81 4.35
N ARG A 20 13.40 -5.60 5.14
CA ARG A 20 14.67 -6.29 4.96
C ARG A 20 14.53 -7.82 5.04
N GLU A 21 13.75 -8.31 6.00
CA GLU A 21 13.48 -9.74 6.13
C GLU A 21 12.72 -10.31 4.92
N LEU A 22 11.77 -9.56 4.33
CA LEU A 22 11.02 -9.97 3.16
C LEU A 22 11.88 -10.00 1.90
N THR A 23 12.73 -8.99 1.70
CA THR A 23 13.63 -8.93 0.54
C THR A 23 14.73 -10.00 0.61
N GLY A 24 15.22 -10.27 1.82
CA GLY A 24 16.37 -11.17 2.03
C GLY A 24 17.68 -10.62 1.47
N LYS A 25 17.73 -9.32 1.10
CA LYS A 25 18.87 -8.60 0.54
C LYS A 25 19.32 -7.49 1.47
N ALA A 26 20.54 -7.03 1.31
CA ALA A 26 20.97 -5.77 1.92
C ALA A 26 20.15 -4.60 1.34
N PRO A 27 19.78 -3.58 2.12
CA PRO A 27 19.05 -2.42 1.61
C PRO A 27 19.73 -1.76 0.40
N SER A 28 21.06 -1.64 0.41
CA SER A 28 21.87 -1.05 -0.69
C SER A 28 21.86 -1.88 -1.99
N GLU A 29 21.50 -3.16 -1.91
CA GLU A 29 21.41 -4.07 -3.05
C GLU A 29 19.96 -4.24 -3.53
N THR A 30 18.99 -3.66 -2.81
CA THR A 30 17.56 -3.79 -3.09
C THR A 30 17.11 -2.68 -4.02
N LYS A 31 16.56 -3.06 -5.16
CA LYS A 31 15.98 -2.14 -6.15
C LYS A 31 14.50 -1.94 -5.89
N ILE A 32 14.07 -0.69 -5.73
CA ILE A 32 12.69 -0.32 -5.48
C ILE A 32 12.08 0.37 -6.71
N GLY A 33 10.95 -0.14 -7.20
CA GLY A 33 10.10 0.52 -8.17
C GLY A 33 8.97 1.25 -7.44
N PHE A 34 9.07 2.57 -7.33
CA PHE A 34 8.04 3.41 -6.75
C PHE A 34 6.99 3.76 -7.80
N VAL A 35 5.71 3.48 -7.51
CA VAL A 35 4.61 3.68 -8.47
C VAL A 35 3.69 4.81 -7.98
N PRO A 36 3.71 6.00 -8.64
CA PRO A 36 3.09 7.22 -8.11
C PRO A 36 1.60 7.38 -8.41
N ILE A 37 0.91 6.41 -8.98
CA ILE A 37 -0.46 6.55 -9.51
C ILE A 37 -1.41 7.25 -8.53
N ALA A 38 -1.47 6.77 -7.27
CA ALA A 38 -2.44 7.27 -6.30
C ALA A 38 -2.20 8.73 -5.91
N LEU A 39 -0.94 9.18 -5.89
CA LEU A 39 -0.55 10.52 -5.46
C LEU A 39 -0.74 11.60 -6.54
N ASN A 40 -0.86 11.19 -7.82
CA ASN A 40 -0.86 12.13 -8.94
C ASN A 40 -2.09 13.06 -8.97
N VAL A 41 -3.19 12.66 -8.33
CA VAL A 41 -4.42 13.47 -8.25
C VAL A 41 -4.58 14.23 -6.94
N GLU A 42 -3.71 13.96 -5.97
CA GLU A 42 -3.73 14.66 -4.70
C GLU A 42 -3.28 16.11 -4.88
N GLN A 43 -4.02 17.03 -4.29
CA GLN A 43 -3.67 18.45 -4.31
C GLN A 43 -2.80 18.85 -3.10
N GLY A 44 -2.14 19.97 -3.19
CA GLY A 44 -1.39 20.59 -2.10
C GLY A 44 0.00 19.97 -1.85
N ASN A 45 0.49 20.17 -0.64
CA ASN A 45 1.85 19.79 -0.23
C ASN A 45 2.05 18.27 -0.21
N LYS A 46 3.21 17.82 -0.66
CA LYS A 46 3.61 16.41 -0.75
C LYS A 46 4.73 16.04 0.22
N ASP A 47 4.83 16.73 1.36
CA ASP A 47 5.85 16.43 2.38
C ASP A 47 5.84 14.96 2.82
N TRP A 48 4.66 14.35 2.87
CA TRP A 48 4.51 12.94 3.19
C TRP A 48 5.18 12.00 2.15
N VAL A 49 5.19 12.38 0.86
CA VAL A 49 5.91 11.62 -0.19
C VAL A 49 7.41 11.80 -0.01
N VAL A 50 7.85 13.03 0.23
CA VAL A 50 9.28 13.33 0.50
C VAL A 50 9.74 12.54 1.72
N ASN A 51 8.94 12.49 2.78
CA ASN A 51 9.25 11.72 3.98
C ASN A 51 9.33 10.21 3.72
N GLN A 52 8.51 9.65 2.82
CA GLN A 52 8.64 8.25 2.42
C GLN A 52 9.99 7.98 1.74
N PHE A 53 10.43 8.83 0.82
CA PHE A 53 11.75 8.70 0.18
C PHE A 53 12.89 8.88 1.18
N LEU A 54 12.80 9.87 2.06
CA LEU A 54 13.79 10.09 3.12
C LEU A 54 13.87 8.89 4.07
N SER A 55 12.74 8.26 4.40
CA SER A 55 12.70 7.06 5.22
C SER A 55 13.39 5.89 4.54
N LEU A 56 13.10 5.65 3.27
CA LEU A 56 13.82 4.62 2.49
C LEU A 56 15.32 4.90 2.48
N TRP A 57 15.72 6.13 2.17
CA TRP A 57 17.12 6.53 2.11
C TRP A 57 17.84 6.33 3.46
N ARG A 58 17.25 6.77 4.57
CA ARG A 58 17.79 6.61 5.92
C ARG A 58 17.93 5.14 6.34
N ASN A 59 17.15 4.26 5.77
CA ASN A 59 17.22 2.81 5.99
C ASN A 59 18.14 2.10 4.96
N GLY A 60 18.87 2.85 4.12
CA GLY A 60 19.87 2.35 3.19
C GLY A 60 19.33 1.92 1.83
N TYR A 61 18.03 2.11 1.55
CA TYR A 61 17.43 1.86 0.24
C TYR A 61 17.67 3.06 -0.67
N ASN A 62 18.76 3.07 -1.41
CA ASN A 62 19.20 4.21 -2.22
C ASN A 62 19.04 3.99 -3.74
N TRP A 63 18.57 2.83 -4.17
CA TRP A 63 18.21 2.59 -5.55
C TRP A 63 16.68 2.60 -5.72
N ILE A 64 16.14 3.70 -6.23
CA ILE A 64 14.70 3.91 -6.40
C ILE A 64 14.45 4.40 -7.83
N ASP A 65 13.63 3.65 -8.57
CA ASP A 65 13.11 4.04 -9.87
C ASP A 65 11.63 4.47 -9.72
N ILE A 66 11.28 5.64 -10.27
CA ILE A 66 9.89 6.11 -10.28
C ILE A 66 9.24 5.64 -11.58
N ILE A 67 8.31 4.69 -11.46
CA ILE A 67 7.71 3.98 -12.58
C ILE A 67 6.21 4.25 -12.59
N ASP A 68 5.74 5.04 -13.55
CA ASP A 68 4.33 5.39 -13.69
C ASP A 68 3.69 4.58 -14.83
N PRO A 69 2.81 3.61 -14.52
CA PRO A 69 2.06 2.87 -15.53
C PRO A 69 1.10 3.69 -16.36
N THR A 70 0.78 4.91 -15.94
CA THR A 70 -0.09 5.85 -16.69
C THR A 70 0.68 6.70 -17.69
N ALA A 71 2.02 6.69 -17.63
CA ALA A 71 2.86 7.47 -18.54
C ALA A 71 2.80 6.92 -19.97
N VAL A 72 2.63 7.82 -20.93
CA VAL A 72 2.55 7.48 -22.36
C VAL A 72 3.93 7.13 -22.90
N ASN A 73 4.02 6.10 -23.73
CA ASN A 73 5.26 5.65 -24.41
C ASN A 73 6.38 5.20 -23.45
N VAL A 74 6.04 4.74 -22.26
CA VAL A 74 6.97 4.15 -21.30
C VAL A 74 6.70 2.68 -21.13
N ASP A 75 7.73 1.85 -21.33
CA ASP A 75 7.63 0.42 -21.02
C ASP A 75 7.81 0.18 -19.51
N TRP A 76 6.78 0.51 -18.75
CA TRP A 76 6.78 0.36 -17.30
C TRP A 76 6.87 -1.12 -16.87
N ARG A 77 6.39 -2.06 -17.69
CA ARG A 77 6.44 -3.49 -17.38
C ARG A 77 7.87 -3.97 -17.28
N LYS A 78 8.68 -3.67 -18.31
CA LYS A 78 10.10 -4.01 -18.33
C LYS A 78 10.84 -3.39 -17.13
N ARG A 79 10.57 -2.13 -16.81
CA ARG A 79 11.19 -1.47 -15.65
C ARG A 79 10.79 -2.13 -14.33
N LEU A 80 9.52 -2.53 -14.15
CA LEU A 80 9.06 -3.25 -12.97
C LEU A 80 9.59 -4.69 -12.88
N GLU A 81 9.97 -5.31 -14.00
CA GLU A 81 10.62 -6.62 -13.98
C GLU A 81 12.04 -6.56 -13.39
N GLU A 82 12.72 -5.42 -13.50
CA GLU A 82 14.10 -5.22 -13.04
C GLU A 82 14.22 -4.88 -11.53
N VAL A 83 13.12 -4.61 -10.84
CA VAL A 83 13.13 -4.25 -9.41
C VAL A 83 12.82 -5.45 -8.51
N ASP A 84 13.27 -5.38 -7.27
CA ASP A 84 12.99 -6.38 -6.23
C ASP A 84 11.70 -6.08 -5.47
N VAL A 85 11.43 -4.79 -5.27
CA VAL A 85 10.31 -4.27 -4.49
C VAL A 85 9.42 -3.41 -5.39
N ILE A 86 8.12 -3.69 -5.38
CA ILE A 86 7.10 -2.84 -5.97
C ILE A 86 6.47 -2.04 -4.85
N TYR A 87 6.59 -0.72 -4.92
CA TYR A 87 6.12 0.18 -3.89
C TYR A 87 5.15 1.23 -4.47
N PRO A 88 3.85 0.88 -4.64
CA PRO A 88 2.87 1.88 -5.02
C PRO A 88 2.61 2.83 -3.85
N SER A 89 2.49 4.11 -4.17
CA SER A 89 2.28 5.18 -3.19
C SER A 89 0.92 5.11 -2.50
N GLY A 90 0.80 5.81 -1.38
CA GLY A 90 -0.47 6.32 -0.88
C GLY A 90 -1.05 7.41 -1.78
N GLY A 91 -2.19 7.97 -1.38
CA GLY A 91 -2.98 8.96 -2.09
C GLY A 91 -4.40 8.45 -2.33
N ASN A 92 -5.06 8.88 -3.39
CA ASN A 92 -6.47 8.57 -3.64
C ASN A 92 -6.68 7.12 -4.07
N THR A 93 -7.38 6.35 -3.24
CA THR A 93 -7.63 4.91 -3.44
C THR A 93 -8.56 4.63 -4.63
N PHE A 94 -9.58 5.46 -4.84
CA PHE A 94 -10.51 5.29 -5.95
C PHE A 94 -9.83 5.55 -7.29
N HIS A 95 -9.03 6.63 -7.37
CA HIS A 95 -8.22 6.90 -8.54
C HIS A 95 -7.22 5.76 -8.81
N LEU A 96 -6.56 5.27 -7.77
CA LEU A 96 -5.62 4.15 -7.90
C LEU A 96 -6.31 2.93 -8.51
N LEU A 97 -7.48 2.53 -7.99
CA LEU A 97 -8.23 1.37 -8.49
C LEU A 97 -8.63 1.56 -9.96
N ASP A 98 -9.12 2.74 -10.34
CA ASP A 98 -9.48 3.07 -11.72
C ASP A 98 -8.27 2.93 -12.66
N GLN A 99 -7.15 3.52 -12.30
CA GLN A 99 -5.96 3.55 -13.14
C GLN A 99 -5.25 2.19 -13.25
N VAL A 100 -5.20 1.41 -12.18
CA VAL A 100 -4.59 0.06 -12.26
C VAL A 100 -5.40 -0.85 -13.17
N ARG A 101 -6.73 -0.71 -13.21
CA ARG A 101 -7.62 -1.42 -14.13
C ARG A 101 -7.40 -0.98 -15.58
N LYS A 102 -7.32 0.34 -15.83
CA LYS A 102 -7.11 0.92 -17.17
C LYS A 102 -5.76 0.59 -17.78
N THR A 103 -4.72 0.61 -16.99
CA THR A 103 -3.33 0.32 -17.45
C THR A 103 -3.01 -1.18 -17.54
N GLY A 104 -3.84 -2.02 -16.90
CA GLY A 104 -3.57 -3.45 -16.74
C GLY A 104 -2.50 -3.76 -15.70
N PHE A 105 -2.16 -2.78 -14.83
CA PHE A 105 -1.21 -2.98 -13.73
C PHE A 105 -1.72 -3.99 -12.71
N ASP A 106 -3.03 -4.04 -12.48
CA ASP A 106 -3.70 -5.06 -11.65
C ASP A 106 -3.42 -6.49 -12.12
N LYS A 107 -3.52 -6.74 -13.42
CA LYS A 107 -3.24 -8.06 -14.04
C LYS A 107 -1.76 -8.39 -13.96
N TRP A 108 -0.91 -7.40 -14.22
CA TRP A 108 0.53 -7.54 -14.13
C TRP A 108 0.96 -7.88 -12.69
N LEU A 109 0.44 -7.18 -11.67
CA LEU A 109 0.69 -7.48 -10.26
C LEU A 109 0.32 -8.92 -9.92
N LYS A 110 -0.89 -9.37 -10.25
CA LYS A 110 -1.34 -10.74 -9.98
C LYS A 110 -0.41 -11.80 -10.55
N SER A 111 0.18 -11.53 -11.70
CA SER A 111 1.08 -12.47 -12.38
C SER A 111 2.52 -12.45 -11.82
N ASN A 112 2.99 -11.31 -11.30
CA ASN A 112 4.40 -11.09 -10.98
C ASN A 112 4.75 -11.05 -9.48
N LEU A 113 3.75 -10.90 -8.58
CA LEU A 113 3.99 -10.81 -7.14
C LEU A 113 4.60 -12.06 -6.49
N LYS A 114 4.67 -13.19 -7.19
CA LYS A 114 5.30 -14.42 -6.65
C LYS A 114 6.81 -14.27 -6.45
N SER A 115 7.47 -13.48 -7.30
CA SER A 115 8.92 -13.29 -7.32
C SER A 115 9.39 -11.96 -6.71
N LYS A 116 8.47 -11.11 -6.28
CA LYS A 116 8.76 -9.75 -5.80
C LYS A 116 8.18 -9.50 -4.41
N VAL A 117 8.67 -8.46 -3.75
CA VAL A 117 8.08 -7.94 -2.52
C VAL A 117 7.17 -6.76 -2.90
N TYR A 118 5.96 -6.74 -2.37
CA TYR A 118 5.07 -5.60 -2.48
C TYR A 118 5.06 -4.82 -1.16
N VAL A 119 5.25 -3.52 -1.24
CA VAL A 119 5.08 -2.59 -0.12
C VAL A 119 3.87 -1.72 -0.43
N GLY A 120 2.80 -1.90 0.33
CA GLY A 120 1.64 -1.02 0.27
C GLY A 120 1.76 0.13 1.27
N SER A 121 1.28 1.31 0.89
CA SER A 121 1.15 2.48 1.76
C SER A 121 -0.22 3.11 1.55
N ASN A 122 -1.03 3.20 2.60
CA ASN A 122 -2.39 3.77 2.53
C ASN A 122 -3.23 3.16 1.39
N ALA A 123 -3.53 3.94 0.35
CA ALA A 123 -4.32 3.54 -0.81
C ALA A 123 -3.85 2.21 -1.42
N SER A 124 -2.53 2.03 -1.58
CA SER A 124 -1.99 0.81 -2.16
C SER A 124 -2.02 -0.40 -1.21
N THR A 125 -2.14 -0.18 0.09
CA THR A 125 -2.49 -1.23 1.06
C THR A 125 -3.94 -1.66 0.90
N ILE A 126 -4.87 -0.70 0.85
CA ILE A 126 -6.31 -0.93 0.68
C ILE A 126 -6.62 -1.60 -0.66
N LEU A 127 -5.91 -1.23 -1.73
CA LEU A 127 -6.08 -1.79 -3.07
C LEU A 127 -6.03 -3.32 -3.10
N LEU A 128 -5.21 -3.96 -2.24
CA LEU A 128 -5.04 -5.42 -2.25
C LEU A 128 -6.18 -6.18 -1.57
N THR A 129 -7.04 -5.51 -0.84
CA THR A 129 -8.17 -6.09 -0.09
C THR A 129 -9.32 -6.52 -1.03
N PRO A 130 -10.33 -7.25 -0.53
CA PRO A 130 -11.49 -7.62 -1.35
C PRO A 130 -12.34 -6.43 -1.76
N ASN A 131 -12.36 -5.35 -0.95
CA ASN A 131 -13.18 -4.17 -1.22
C ASN A 131 -12.47 -2.90 -0.72
N ILE A 132 -12.51 -1.83 -1.52
CA ILE A 132 -11.88 -0.55 -1.19
C ILE A 132 -12.82 0.44 -0.51
N GLY A 133 -14.04 0.05 -0.16
CA GLY A 133 -15.05 0.96 0.42
C GLY A 133 -14.61 1.65 1.72
N VAL A 134 -13.62 1.09 2.41
CA VAL A 134 -12.96 1.70 3.57
C VAL A 134 -12.39 3.10 3.26
N ALA A 135 -11.95 3.35 2.04
CA ALA A 135 -11.41 4.64 1.61
C ALA A 135 -12.44 5.79 1.65
N GLY A 136 -13.73 5.46 1.65
CA GLY A 136 -14.81 6.45 1.77
C GLY A 136 -15.18 6.82 3.20
N ILE A 137 -14.59 6.18 4.23
CA ILE A 137 -14.86 6.51 5.63
C ILE A 137 -14.42 7.96 5.90
N ASP A 138 -15.23 8.68 6.65
CA ASP A 138 -14.99 10.08 7.01
C ASP A 138 -14.68 11.01 5.80
N LYS A 139 -15.03 10.55 4.57
CA LYS A 139 -14.79 11.23 3.29
C LYS A 139 -13.31 11.55 3.02
N ILE A 140 -12.42 10.68 3.48
CA ILE A 140 -10.97 10.88 3.33
C ILE A 140 -10.59 10.90 1.87
N ASP A 141 -10.99 9.89 1.08
CA ASP A 141 -10.77 9.87 -0.36
C ASP A 141 -12.05 10.26 -1.11
N PRO A 142 -12.05 11.33 -1.91
CA PRO A 142 -13.15 11.57 -2.83
C PRO A 142 -13.14 10.53 -3.96
N ASN A 143 -14.32 10.01 -4.31
CA ASN A 143 -14.45 9.09 -5.45
C ASN A 143 -14.43 9.87 -6.77
N LEU A 144 -13.24 10.36 -7.13
CA LEU A 144 -13.03 11.20 -8.31
C LEU A 144 -13.47 10.53 -9.62
N PRO A 145 -13.18 9.24 -9.87
CA PRO A 145 -13.61 8.57 -11.10
C PRO A 145 -15.08 8.14 -11.09
N GLY A 146 -15.82 8.32 -9.99
CA GLY A 146 -17.24 7.91 -9.89
C GLY A 146 -17.43 6.38 -9.92
N LEU A 147 -16.50 5.62 -9.32
CA LEU A 147 -16.60 4.15 -9.30
C LEU A 147 -17.84 3.67 -8.54
N THR A 148 -18.60 2.77 -9.13
CA THR A 148 -19.68 2.02 -8.49
C THR A 148 -19.23 0.63 -8.05
N ASP A 149 -18.29 0.02 -8.78
CA ASP A 149 -17.66 -1.24 -8.42
C ASP A 149 -16.38 -0.96 -7.59
N LEU A 150 -16.47 -1.19 -6.29
CA LEU A 150 -15.40 -1.01 -5.31
C LEU A 150 -14.64 -2.30 -4.99
N THR A 151 -14.76 -3.33 -5.84
CA THR A 151 -14.02 -4.58 -5.68
C THR A 151 -12.51 -4.29 -5.81
N GLY A 152 -11.75 -4.58 -4.76
CA GLY A 152 -10.29 -4.47 -4.75
C GLY A 152 -9.62 -5.61 -5.55
N LEU A 153 -8.31 -5.75 -5.42
CA LEU A 153 -7.59 -6.81 -6.15
C LEU A 153 -7.80 -8.21 -5.55
N GLY A 154 -8.29 -8.31 -4.30
CA GLY A 154 -8.54 -9.58 -3.63
C GLY A 154 -7.29 -10.45 -3.46
N LEU A 155 -6.13 -9.83 -3.25
CA LEU A 155 -4.86 -10.54 -3.04
C LEU A 155 -4.66 -10.95 -1.57
N VAL A 156 -5.47 -10.39 -0.68
CA VAL A 156 -5.68 -10.81 0.71
C VAL A 156 -7.18 -11.01 0.95
N ASP A 157 -7.55 -11.81 1.95
CA ASP A 157 -8.93 -12.19 2.29
C ASP A 157 -9.51 -11.41 3.47
N PHE A 158 -8.93 -10.25 3.76
CA PHE A 158 -9.32 -9.35 4.85
C PHE A 158 -9.29 -7.90 4.39
N GLU A 159 -9.89 -7.01 5.16
CA GLU A 159 -9.89 -5.58 4.94
C GLU A 159 -8.96 -4.87 5.92
N ILE A 160 -8.56 -3.66 5.59
CA ILE A 160 -7.62 -2.87 6.39
C ILE A 160 -8.13 -1.43 6.48
N VAL A 161 -8.21 -0.92 7.71
CA VAL A 161 -8.42 0.50 8.00
C VAL A 161 -7.10 1.06 8.51
N VAL A 162 -6.54 2.00 7.77
CA VAL A 162 -5.27 2.66 8.08
C VAL A 162 -5.48 4.04 8.69
N HIS A 163 -4.43 4.69 9.16
CA HIS A 163 -4.43 6.06 9.69
C HIS A 163 -5.37 6.28 10.88
N VAL A 164 -5.47 5.29 11.79
CA VAL A 164 -6.28 5.41 13.00
C VAL A 164 -5.38 5.73 14.20
N PRO A 165 -5.61 6.82 14.95
CA PRO A 165 -6.71 7.78 14.81
C PRO A 165 -6.34 9.05 14.02
N SER A 166 -5.21 9.09 13.30
CA SER A 166 -4.66 10.33 12.73
C SER A 166 -5.56 10.95 11.65
N MET A 167 -6.23 10.15 10.83
CA MET A 167 -7.14 10.61 9.77
C MET A 167 -8.55 10.01 9.92
N ILE A 168 -8.66 8.74 10.33
CA ILE A 168 -9.92 8.04 10.55
C ILE A 168 -10.11 7.92 12.06
N SER A 169 -11.24 8.36 12.59
CA SER A 169 -11.54 8.20 14.02
C SER A 169 -11.63 6.71 14.38
N GLN A 170 -11.24 6.36 15.59
CA GLN A 170 -11.37 4.97 16.07
C GLN A 170 -12.82 4.50 16.03
N GLU A 171 -13.78 5.39 16.36
CA GLU A 171 -15.21 5.10 16.32
C GLU A 171 -15.67 4.75 14.90
N SER A 172 -15.31 5.54 13.89
CA SER A 172 -15.64 5.28 12.48
C SER A 172 -15.02 3.97 11.98
N ALA A 173 -13.76 3.72 12.32
CA ALA A 173 -13.06 2.50 11.97
C ALA A 173 -13.74 1.25 12.58
N GLU A 174 -14.11 1.31 13.85
CA GLU A 174 -14.81 0.23 14.55
C GLU A 174 -16.23 0.02 14.01
N ALA A 175 -16.95 1.12 13.71
CA ALA A 175 -18.28 1.05 13.12
C ALA A 175 -18.24 0.38 11.73
N TYR A 176 -17.23 0.67 10.92
CA TYR A 176 -17.00 -0.01 9.65
C TYR A 176 -16.71 -1.50 9.87
N ALA A 177 -15.76 -1.82 10.75
CA ALA A 177 -15.34 -3.19 11.00
C ALA A 177 -16.48 -4.10 11.49
N LYS A 178 -17.39 -3.55 12.33
CA LYS A 178 -18.59 -4.27 12.81
C LYS A 178 -19.60 -4.59 11.69
N LYS A 179 -19.61 -3.81 10.60
CA LYS A 179 -20.50 -4.00 9.45
C LYS A 179 -19.88 -4.87 8.36
N SER A 180 -18.56 -4.96 8.31
CA SER A 180 -17.85 -5.77 7.32
C SER A 180 -18.13 -7.26 7.52
N LYS A 181 -18.27 -7.98 6.40
CA LYS A 181 -18.35 -9.46 6.38
C LYS A 181 -16.98 -10.13 6.45
N ASN A 182 -15.93 -9.36 6.22
CA ASN A 182 -14.54 -9.82 6.22
C ASN A 182 -13.90 -9.53 7.58
N LYS A 183 -12.80 -10.23 7.88
CA LYS A 183 -11.89 -9.82 8.94
C LYS A 183 -11.36 -8.43 8.62
N VAL A 184 -11.29 -7.55 9.62
CA VAL A 184 -10.77 -6.18 9.44
C VAL A 184 -9.61 -5.95 10.40
N TYR A 185 -8.48 -5.53 9.85
CA TYR A 185 -7.36 -4.98 10.62
C TYR A 185 -7.50 -3.46 10.68
N ILE A 186 -7.42 -2.91 11.87
CA ILE A 186 -7.40 -1.47 12.13
C ILE A 186 -6.04 -1.15 12.72
N PHE A 187 -5.32 -0.16 12.15
CA PHE A 187 -4.04 0.23 12.70
C PHE A 187 -3.61 1.66 12.37
N ASP A 188 -2.70 2.15 13.18
CA ASP A 188 -2.10 3.47 13.09
C ASP A 188 -0.95 3.55 12.08
N ASP A 189 -0.25 4.68 12.08
CA ASP A 189 0.85 4.97 11.17
C ASP A 189 2.16 4.25 11.54
N GLU A 190 2.23 3.65 12.73
CA GLU A 190 3.40 2.92 13.24
C GLU A 190 3.24 1.39 13.09
N THR A 191 2.24 0.95 12.32
CA THR A 191 1.87 -0.47 12.20
C THR A 191 1.84 -0.93 10.74
N ALA A 192 2.23 -2.18 10.52
CA ALA A 192 2.15 -2.87 9.23
C ALA A 192 1.76 -4.34 9.39
N LEU A 193 1.24 -4.94 8.33
CA LEU A 193 1.11 -6.39 8.20
C LEU A 193 2.23 -6.94 7.32
N LYS A 194 3.08 -7.78 7.89
CA LYS A 194 4.07 -8.56 7.16
C LYS A 194 3.46 -9.90 6.77
N ILE A 195 3.42 -10.18 5.47
CA ILE A 195 2.90 -11.44 4.91
C ILE A 195 4.03 -12.15 4.16
N ASP A 196 4.30 -13.39 4.53
CA ASP A 196 5.26 -14.26 3.84
C ASP A 196 4.59 -15.61 3.59
N GLY A 197 4.22 -15.87 2.35
CA GLY A 197 3.40 -17.01 1.97
C GLY A 197 2.03 -16.98 2.66
N LYS A 198 1.79 -17.92 3.57
CA LYS A 198 0.55 -18.01 4.38
C LYS A 198 0.69 -17.39 5.78
N LYS A 199 1.89 -16.95 6.16
CA LYS A 199 2.13 -16.39 7.49
C LYS A 199 1.83 -14.89 7.48
N ILE A 200 0.93 -14.47 8.35
CA ILE A 200 0.59 -13.07 8.60
C ILE A 200 1.10 -12.71 9.99
N LYS A 201 1.87 -11.62 10.09
CA LYS A 201 2.37 -11.08 11.35
C LYS A 201 2.12 -9.57 11.38
N VAL A 202 1.51 -9.09 12.46
CA VAL A 202 1.51 -7.66 12.77
C VAL A 202 2.92 -7.26 13.22
N VAL A 203 3.45 -6.20 12.64
CA VAL A 203 4.71 -5.55 13.03
C VAL A 203 4.38 -4.11 13.38
N SER A 204 4.63 -3.72 14.64
CA SER A 204 4.09 -2.47 15.17
C SER A 204 4.95 -1.91 16.29
N GLU A 205 5.04 -0.57 16.33
CA GLU A 205 5.49 0.22 17.48
C GLU A 205 4.35 1.09 18.03
N GLY A 206 3.11 0.90 17.52
CA GLY A 206 1.93 1.68 17.86
C GLY A 206 0.67 0.83 18.09
N PHE A 207 -0.47 1.35 17.65
CA PHE A 207 -1.80 0.79 17.91
C PHE A 207 -2.30 -0.07 16.74
N TRP A 208 -2.90 -1.19 17.09
CA TRP A 208 -3.65 -2.02 16.15
C TRP A 208 -4.72 -2.85 16.83
N LYS A 209 -5.76 -3.23 16.07
CA LYS A 209 -6.88 -4.05 16.51
C LYS A 209 -7.38 -4.93 15.36
N ILE A 210 -7.96 -6.09 15.69
CA ILE A 210 -8.55 -7.01 14.71
C ILE A 210 -10.02 -7.22 15.07
N TYR A 211 -10.86 -7.11 14.06
CA TYR A 211 -12.27 -7.49 14.09
C TYR A 211 -12.49 -8.70 13.17
N LYS A 212 -13.30 -9.64 13.66
CA LYS A 212 -13.70 -10.85 12.90
C LYS A 212 -15.13 -10.70 12.42
#